data_44bb3fce549354009503bc4c5b12dc54
#
_entry.id   44bb3fce549354009503bc4c5b12dc54
#
_cell.length_a   1.000
_cell.length_b   1.000
_cell.length_c   1.000
_cell.angle_alpha   90.00
_cell.angle_beta   90.00
_cell.angle_gamma   90.00
#
_symmetry.space_group_name_H-M   'P 1'
#
loop_
_entity.id
_entity.type
_entity.pdbx_description
1 polymer ?
#
loop_
_entity_poly.entity_id
_entity_poly.type
_entity_poly.pdbx_seq_one_letter_code
_entity_poly.pdbx_strand_id
1 'polypeptide(L)'
;MSRLYISATHKSSGKTTLAIGLCRELSHLGHRVRPYKKGPDYIDPLWLGQAAGRPCLNLDFNTMEPAEIQATFARGMAEADLGLIEGNVGLFDATDLNGSNSNAELAKLLRAPVVLLVDVQGMSRGLAPLLLGYLAFDPELTIAGLILNKVGGSRHETNLRRVVEHYTDLPLLGAIHRESRPRIEERHLGLMPSTESGEAEEQIEDIRRLVARQVDLDLLLAIAAASPPLPPLPVDYPFPYLASGEPDSPPAPLSPAPADWFSTPVASDLADHAAPPLVLTQAEPLGPPLAATMTIVSTISRPAVAEPGLLRVPGAPGDRVRIGIARDEAFGFYYPDDLEALAAAGAELIPFSPVHDPELPAVEGLFIGGGFPEYRMHALAANAGMRAAVKAFVEAGGPVYAECGGLMYLCRGLRWGEDYVPFCGVLDADVAMHERPQGRGYIRLRELATFPWPRRPGQAMEIRAHEFHHSAIDAPDPDWVYGYEVLRGSGVDGHHDGILYKNLVASYAHLRHVGGVDWPARFVAQVRRCRQR
;
A
#
# COMPACT_ATOMS: atom_id res chain seq x y z
N MET A 1 -3.20 -20.27 -14.93
CA MET A 1 -2.71 -18.97 -14.42
C MET A 1 -1.50 -19.26 -13.54
N SER A 2 -0.30 -18.91 -14.00
CA SER A 2 0.94 -19.10 -13.23
C SER A 2 0.96 -18.19 -12.00
N ARG A 3 1.28 -18.73 -10.84
CA ARG A 3 1.31 -17.97 -9.59
C ARG A 3 2.24 -18.56 -8.56
N LEU A 4 2.71 -17.73 -7.65
CA LEU A 4 3.58 -18.11 -6.53
C LEU A 4 3.14 -17.38 -5.27
N TYR A 5 3.29 -18.04 -4.14
CA TYR A 5 3.08 -17.46 -2.82
C TYR A 5 4.41 -17.35 -2.09
N ILE A 6 4.88 -16.14 -1.84
CA ILE A 6 6.10 -15.89 -1.05
C ILE A 6 5.70 -15.75 0.42
N SER A 7 6.11 -16.69 1.25
CA SER A 7 5.91 -16.63 2.68
C SER A 7 7.21 -16.92 3.44
N ALA A 8 7.19 -16.83 4.75
CA ALA A 8 8.37 -17.09 5.56
C ALA A 8 8.01 -17.80 6.87
N THR A 9 9.02 -18.27 7.58
CA THR A 9 8.83 -18.91 8.88
C THR A 9 8.40 -17.94 9.98
N HIS A 10 8.72 -16.65 9.87
CA HIS A 10 8.31 -15.62 10.83
C HIS A 10 8.35 -14.20 10.22
N LYS A 11 7.87 -13.21 10.98
CA LYS A 11 7.97 -11.78 10.63
C LYS A 11 9.44 -11.36 10.47
N SER A 12 9.70 -10.34 9.65
CA SER A 12 11.02 -9.73 9.43
C SER A 12 12.09 -10.67 8.85
N SER A 13 11.66 -11.77 8.20
CA SER A 13 12.56 -12.69 7.49
C SER A 13 13.07 -12.15 6.14
N GLY A 14 12.57 -10.99 5.66
CA GLY A 14 12.97 -10.36 4.39
C GLY A 14 12.08 -10.70 3.19
N LYS A 15 10.82 -11.10 3.43
CA LYS A 15 9.83 -11.39 2.37
C LYS A 15 9.67 -10.25 1.38
N THR A 16 9.45 -9.04 1.88
CA THR A 16 9.18 -7.85 1.05
C THR A 16 10.38 -7.54 0.16
N THR A 17 11.61 -7.57 0.71
CA THR A 17 12.83 -7.39 -0.10
C THR A 17 12.93 -8.44 -1.22
N LEU A 18 12.68 -9.72 -0.89
CA LEU A 18 12.67 -10.79 -1.90
C LEU A 18 11.58 -10.56 -2.95
N ALA A 19 10.36 -10.24 -2.53
CA ALA A 19 9.24 -10.03 -3.42
C ALA A 19 9.45 -8.82 -4.36
N ILE A 20 10.00 -7.71 -3.86
CA ILE A 20 10.42 -6.55 -4.67
C ILE A 20 11.41 -6.98 -5.76
N GLY A 21 12.47 -7.69 -5.37
CA GLY A 21 13.48 -8.15 -6.31
C GLY A 21 12.93 -9.11 -7.37
N LEU A 22 12.07 -10.05 -6.96
CA LEU A 22 11.38 -10.95 -7.89
C LEU A 22 10.45 -10.20 -8.84
N CYS A 23 9.63 -9.27 -8.33
CA CYS A 23 8.76 -8.44 -9.18
C CYS A 23 9.57 -7.68 -10.23
N ARG A 24 10.65 -7.00 -9.84
CA ARG A 24 11.48 -6.21 -10.76
C ARG A 24 12.26 -7.10 -11.74
N GLU A 25 12.86 -8.19 -11.27
CA GLU A 25 13.66 -9.05 -12.16
C GLU A 25 12.80 -9.78 -13.18
N LEU A 26 11.68 -10.37 -12.75
CA LEU A 26 10.77 -11.06 -13.67
C LEU A 26 10.12 -10.08 -14.67
N SER A 27 9.82 -8.84 -14.25
CA SER A 27 9.38 -7.79 -15.19
C SER A 27 10.49 -7.37 -16.15
N HIS A 28 11.74 -7.30 -15.70
CA HIS A 28 12.92 -7.04 -16.55
C HIS A 28 13.14 -8.13 -17.60
N LEU A 29 12.85 -9.38 -17.26
CA LEU A 29 12.88 -10.52 -18.18
C LEU A 29 11.68 -10.58 -19.14
N GLY A 30 10.77 -9.61 -19.07
CA GLY A 30 9.64 -9.46 -19.99
C GLY A 30 8.32 -10.11 -19.53
N HIS A 31 8.26 -10.66 -18.32
CA HIS A 31 7.00 -11.19 -17.78
C HIS A 31 6.10 -10.05 -17.28
N ARG A 32 4.81 -10.16 -17.54
CA ARG A 32 3.79 -9.26 -16.98
C ARG A 32 3.45 -9.77 -15.58
N VAL A 33 4.18 -9.27 -14.57
CA VAL A 33 3.99 -9.67 -13.17
C VAL A 33 2.86 -8.85 -12.54
N ARG A 34 1.87 -9.52 -11.94
CA ARG A 34 0.86 -8.88 -11.08
C ARG A 34 1.20 -9.18 -9.61
N PRO A 35 1.64 -8.17 -8.85
CA PRO A 35 1.86 -8.35 -7.43
C PRO A 35 0.54 -8.32 -6.65
N TYR A 36 0.51 -9.14 -5.59
CA TYR A 36 -0.56 -9.16 -4.59
C TYR A 36 0.04 -9.15 -3.19
N LYS A 37 -0.62 -8.45 -2.26
CA LYS A 37 -0.24 -8.41 -0.85
C LYS A 37 -1.34 -8.98 0.02
N LYS A 38 -1.00 -9.89 0.95
CA LYS A 38 -1.96 -10.35 1.94
C LYS A 38 -2.17 -9.30 3.04
N GLY A 39 -3.44 -9.02 3.34
CA GLY A 39 -3.85 -8.11 4.41
C GLY A 39 -3.96 -6.64 3.98
N PRO A 40 -4.28 -5.74 4.92
CA PRO A 40 -4.60 -4.33 4.67
C PRO A 40 -3.33 -3.46 4.72
N ASP A 41 -2.33 -3.80 3.94
CA ASP A 41 -1.05 -3.11 3.88
C ASP A 41 -1.06 -2.06 2.76
N TYR A 42 -0.45 -0.91 2.97
CA TYR A 42 -0.27 0.13 1.95
C TYR A 42 1.18 0.26 1.51
N ILE A 43 2.13 0.06 2.43
CA ILE A 43 3.54 0.36 2.22
C ILE A 43 4.20 -0.67 1.31
N ASP A 44 4.09 -1.96 1.66
CA ASP A 44 4.64 -3.03 0.82
C ASP A 44 4.01 -3.02 -0.60
N PRO A 45 2.68 -2.81 -0.78
CA PRO A 45 2.06 -2.63 -2.08
C PRO A 45 2.64 -1.51 -2.95
N LEU A 46 3.06 -0.38 -2.37
CA LEU A 46 3.72 0.69 -3.12
C LEU A 46 5.04 0.22 -3.71
N TRP A 47 5.88 -0.44 -2.92
CA TRP A 47 7.15 -1.01 -3.37
C TRP A 47 6.96 -2.10 -4.42
N LEU A 48 6.05 -3.05 -4.16
CA LEU A 48 5.75 -4.14 -5.09
C LEU A 48 5.18 -3.63 -6.41
N GLY A 49 4.29 -2.65 -6.33
CA GLY A 49 3.69 -2.02 -7.51
C GLY A 49 4.72 -1.29 -8.36
N GLN A 50 5.60 -0.50 -7.75
CA GLN A 50 6.70 0.19 -8.44
C GLN A 50 7.69 -0.81 -9.05
N ALA A 51 8.05 -1.86 -8.33
CA ALA A 51 8.95 -2.89 -8.81
C ALA A 51 8.39 -3.65 -10.01
N ALA A 52 7.09 -3.97 -10.00
CA ALA A 52 6.42 -4.68 -11.09
C ALA A 52 5.98 -3.77 -12.25
N GLY A 53 5.97 -2.44 -12.06
CA GLY A 53 5.36 -1.50 -13.01
C GLY A 53 3.83 -1.68 -13.15
N ARG A 54 3.17 -2.25 -12.16
CA ARG A 54 1.72 -2.55 -12.12
C ARG A 54 1.19 -2.46 -10.70
N PRO A 55 -0.07 -1.98 -10.49
CA PRO A 55 -0.65 -1.90 -9.16
C PRO A 55 -0.60 -3.23 -8.41
N CYS A 56 -0.26 -3.18 -7.12
CA CYS A 56 -0.34 -4.32 -6.21
C CYS A 56 -1.74 -4.36 -5.58
N LEU A 57 -2.42 -5.50 -5.67
CA LEU A 57 -3.76 -5.67 -5.10
C LEU A 57 -3.69 -6.36 -3.73
N ASN A 58 -4.52 -5.92 -2.80
CA ASN A 58 -4.59 -6.54 -1.48
C ASN A 58 -5.62 -7.67 -1.44
N LEU A 59 -5.25 -8.78 -0.80
CA LEU A 59 -6.11 -9.96 -0.57
C LEU A 59 -6.24 -10.17 0.93
N ASP A 60 -7.45 -10.00 1.48
CA ASP A 60 -7.62 -9.91 2.93
C ASP A 60 -8.89 -10.59 3.42
N PHE A 61 -8.76 -11.68 4.17
CA PHE A 61 -9.87 -12.45 4.74
C PHE A 61 -10.75 -11.66 5.74
N ASN A 62 -10.26 -10.57 6.30
CA ASN A 62 -11.04 -9.82 7.28
C ASN A 62 -12.01 -8.83 6.63
N THR A 63 -11.67 -8.34 5.42
CA THR A 63 -12.50 -7.39 4.68
C THR A 63 -13.22 -8.04 3.50
N MET A 64 -12.71 -9.15 2.97
CA MET A 64 -13.22 -9.84 1.78
C MET A 64 -13.72 -11.25 2.13
N GLU A 65 -14.74 -11.69 1.42
CA GLU A 65 -15.13 -13.11 1.46
C GLU A 65 -14.20 -13.95 0.55
N PRO A 66 -14.04 -15.27 0.81
CA PRO A 66 -13.14 -16.12 0.03
C PRO A 66 -13.39 -16.07 -1.50
N ALA A 67 -14.63 -16.04 -1.92
CA ALA A 67 -14.99 -15.93 -3.35
C ALA A 67 -14.55 -14.58 -3.94
N GLU A 68 -14.62 -13.50 -3.17
CA GLU A 68 -14.17 -12.17 -3.59
C GLU A 68 -12.66 -12.11 -3.73
N ILE A 69 -11.92 -12.76 -2.81
CA ILE A 69 -10.46 -12.90 -2.92
C ILE A 69 -10.09 -13.61 -4.23
N GLN A 70 -10.74 -14.74 -4.52
CA GLN A 70 -10.50 -15.48 -5.77
C GLN A 70 -10.85 -14.66 -7.00
N ALA A 71 -11.96 -13.94 -6.98
CA ALA A 71 -12.40 -13.08 -8.08
C ALA A 71 -11.43 -11.91 -8.31
N THR A 72 -10.99 -11.24 -7.23
CA THR A 72 -9.99 -10.16 -7.30
C THR A 72 -8.66 -10.66 -7.84
N PHE A 73 -8.22 -11.85 -7.40
CA PHE A 73 -7.03 -12.48 -7.94
C PHE A 73 -7.19 -12.80 -9.44
N ALA A 74 -8.28 -13.46 -9.85
CA ALA A 74 -8.52 -13.83 -11.24
C ALA A 74 -8.61 -12.61 -12.17
N ARG A 75 -9.28 -11.54 -11.72
CA ARG A 75 -9.36 -10.26 -12.44
C ARG A 75 -7.97 -9.65 -12.64
N GLY A 76 -7.16 -9.56 -11.59
CA GLY A 76 -5.80 -9.02 -11.70
C GLY A 76 -4.89 -9.85 -12.60
N MET A 77 -5.18 -11.14 -12.79
CA MET A 77 -4.46 -12.04 -13.70
C MET A 77 -4.89 -11.93 -15.16
N ALA A 78 -5.97 -11.23 -15.50
CA ALA A 78 -6.46 -11.13 -16.90
C ALA A 78 -5.40 -10.54 -17.84
N GLU A 79 -4.57 -9.63 -17.36
CA GLU A 79 -3.50 -8.98 -18.13
C GLU A 79 -2.09 -9.36 -17.67
N ALA A 80 -1.95 -10.43 -16.91
CA ALA A 80 -0.68 -10.84 -16.32
C ALA A 80 -0.31 -12.28 -16.71
N ASP A 81 0.99 -12.55 -16.81
CA ASP A 81 1.53 -13.87 -17.07
C ASP A 81 1.79 -14.61 -15.76
N LEU A 82 2.13 -13.85 -14.70
CA LEU A 82 2.51 -14.37 -13.40
C LEU A 82 1.91 -13.55 -12.27
N GLY A 83 1.20 -14.21 -11.35
CA GLY A 83 0.78 -13.66 -10.06
C GLY A 83 1.83 -13.93 -8.99
N LEU A 84 2.33 -12.89 -8.33
CA LEU A 84 3.23 -13.02 -7.20
C LEU A 84 2.53 -12.50 -5.94
N ILE A 85 2.23 -13.42 -5.00
CA ILE A 85 1.51 -13.10 -3.77
C ILE A 85 2.52 -13.03 -2.64
N GLU A 86 2.63 -11.87 -1.99
CA GLU A 86 3.43 -11.72 -0.77
C GLU A 86 2.56 -11.89 0.47
N GLY A 87 2.95 -12.84 1.33
CA GLY A 87 2.37 -13.02 2.66
C GLY A 87 2.78 -11.91 3.65
N ASN A 88 2.01 -11.75 4.72
CA ASN A 88 2.38 -10.85 5.82
C ASN A 88 3.31 -11.57 6.84
N VAL A 89 2.96 -11.76 8.07
CA VAL A 89 3.75 -12.42 9.15
C VAL A 89 4.34 -13.80 8.75
N GLY A 90 4.36 -14.81 9.58
CA GLY A 90 4.80 -16.17 9.20
C GLY A 90 3.73 -16.96 8.46
N LEU A 91 4.13 -18.10 7.86
CA LEU A 91 3.26 -18.92 6.99
C LEU A 91 1.98 -19.39 7.68
N PHE A 92 2.11 -19.84 8.92
CA PHE A 92 1.01 -20.39 9.73
C PHE A 92 0.47 -19.41 10.79
N ASP A 93 1.02 -18.17 10.86
CA ASP A 93 0.54 -17.16 11.79
C ASP A 93 -0.86 -16.68 11.40
N ALA A 94 -1.74 -16.63 12.38
CA ALA A 94 -3.13 -16.19 12.24
C ALA A 94 -3.61 -15.43 13.47
N THR A 95 -4.79 -14.83 13.39
CA THR A 95 -5.42 -14.17 14.54
C THR A 95 -6.22 -15.13 15.41
N ASP A 96 -6.51 -16.33 14.93
CA ASP A 96 -7.23 -17.39 15.63
C ASP A 96 -6.42 -18.69 15.68
N LEU A 97 -6.83 -19.59 16.56
CA LEU A 97 -6.16 -20.87 16.81
C LEU A 97 -6.21 -21.82 15.61
N ASN A 98 -7.26 -21.72 14.79
CA ASN A 98 -7.47 -22.62 13.65
C ASN A 98 -6.73 -22.17 12.40
N GLY A 99 -6.12 -20.99 12.43
CA GLY A 99 -5.37 -20.46 11.30
C GLY A 99 -6.23 -19.94 10.14
N SER A 100 -7.51 -19.64 10.37
CA SER A 100 -8.50 -19.35 9.32
C SER A 100 -8.15 -18.18 8.42
N ASN A 101 -7.29 -17.27 8.86
CA ASN A 101 -6.79 -16.14 8.09
C ASN A 101 -5.26 -16.14 7.92
N SER A 102 -4.62 -17.31 8.03
CA SER A 102 -3.18 -17.49 7.85
C SER A 102 -2.75 -17.28 6.39
N ASN A 103 -1.44 -17.18 6.16
CA ASN A 103 -0.88 -17.22 4.81
C ASN A 103 -1.09 -18.58 4.15
N ALA A 104 -1.06 -19.66 4.94
CA ALA A 104 -1.33 -21.02 4.47
C ALA A 104 -2.75 -21.14 3.89
N GLU A 105 -3.77 -20.61 4.59
CA GLU A 105 -5.15 -20.61 4.10
C GLU A 105 -5.30 -19.82 2.79
N LEU A 106 -4.65 -18.68 2.64
CA LEU A 106 -4.69 -17.92 1.39
C LEU A 106 -3.98 -18.67 0.26
N ALA A 107 -2.86 -19.31 0.53
CA ALA A 107 -2.16 -20.14 -0.45
C ALA A 107 -3.01 -21.35 -0.89
N LYS A 108 -3.71 -22.01 0.04
CA LYS A 108 -4.66 -23.10 -0.28
C LYS A 108 -5.85 -22.59 -1.08
N LEU A 109 -6.49 -21.49 -0.65
CA LEU A 109 -7.64 -20.87 -1.35
C LEU A 109 -7.32 -20.58 -2.81
N LEU A 110 -6.13 -20.05 -3.06
CA LEU A 110 -5.65 -19.72 -4.40
C LEU A 110 -4.93 -20.89 -5.09
N ARG A 111 -4.77 -22.05 -4.43
CA ARG A 111 -3.93 -23.17 -4.90
C ARG A 111 -2.57 -22.70 -5.40
N ALA A 112 -1.96 -21.77 -4.67
CA ALA A 112 -0.68 -21.18 -5.03
C ALA A 112 0.46 -21.97 -4.36
N PRO A 113 1.43 -22.50 -5.12
CA PRO A 113 2.60 -23.13 -4.53
C PRO A 113 3.40 -22.11 -3.72
N VAL A 114 3.78 -22.51 -2.49
CA VAL A 114 4.51 -21.66 -1.55
C VAL A 114 6.01 -21.79 -1.78
N VAL A 115 6.67 -20.66 -1.96
CA VAL A 115 8.12 -20.53 -1.79
C VAL A 115 8.38 -20.02 -0.38
N LEU A 116 8.97 -20.88 0.45
CA LEU A 116 9.23 -20.59 1.86
C LEU A 116 10.57 -19.89 2.03
N LEU A 117 10.56 -18.69 2.56
CA LEU A 117 11.78 -17.96 2.94
C LEU A 117 12.13 -18.26 4.40
N VAL A 118 13.35 -18.70 4.64
CA VAL A 118 13.83 -19.00 6.00
C VAL A 118 15.01 -18.11 6.36
N ASP A 119 14.87 -17.35 7.44
CA ASP A 119 15.98 -16.64 8.06
C ASP A 119 16.87 -17.66 8.77
N VAL A 120 18.07 -17.88 8.22
CA VAL A 120 19.02 -18.90 8.73
C VAL A 120 20.14 -18.30 9.58
N GLN A 121 19.98 -17.07 10.03
CA GLN A 121 20.99 -16.44 10.90
C GLN A 121 21.19 -17.27 12.18
N GLY A 122 22.42 -17.73 12.38
CA GLY A 122 22.77 -18.56 13.55
C GLY A 122 22.28 -20.00 13.48
N MET A 123 21.67 -20.43 12.37
CA MET A 123 21.23 -21.80 12.16
C MET A 123 22.30 -22.68 11.53
N SER A 124 22.21 -23.96 11.79
CA SER A 124 22.97 -25.03 11.12
C SER A 124 22.06 -26.26 10.94
N ARG A 125 22.36 -27.41 11.53
CA ARG A 125 21.51 -28.61 11.47
C ARG A 125 20.09 -28.39 12.03
N GLY A 126 19.88 -27.37 12.89
CA GLY A 126 18.56 -26.99 13.40
C GLY A 126 17.58 -26.56 12.31
N LEU A 127 18.05 -26.29 11.08
CA LEU A 127 17.18 -26.06 9.93
C LEU A 127 16.33 -27.30 9.60
N ALA A 128 16.85 -28.51 9.74
CA ALA A 128 16.12 -29.73 9.39
C ALA A 128 14.82 -29.94 10.19
N PRO A 129 14.81 -29.95 11.54
CA PRO A 129 13.57 -30.11 12.29
C PRO A 129 12.57 -28.96 12.04
N LEU A 130 13.04 -27.74 11.76
CA LEU A 130 12.19 -26.64 11.37
C LEU A 130 11.46 -26.95 10.05
N LEU A 131 12.19 -27.32 9.00
CA LEU A 131 11.60 -27.66 7.71
C LEU A 131 10.66 -28.85 7.78
N LEU A 132 11.06 -29.92 8.46
CA LEU A 132 10.22 -31.11 8.65
C LEU A 132 8.91 -30.75 9.37
N GLY A 133 8.97 -29.87 10.38
CA GLY A 133 7.76 -29.36 11.05
C GLY A 133 6.83 -28.61 10.11
N TYR A 134 7.37 -27.71 9.29
CA TYR A 134 6.58 -26.95 8.31
C TYR A 134 5.94 -27.84 7.24
N LEU A 135 6.64 -28.86 6.78
CA LEU A 135 6.13 -29.81 5.78
C LEU A 135 5.05 -30.74 6.32
N ALA A 136 5.13 -31.09 7.62
CA ALA A 136 4.20 -32.03 8.24
C ALA A 136 2.98 -31.35 8.86
N PHE A 137 3.04 -30.04 9.13
CA PHE A 137 2.02 -29.33 9.90
C PHE A 137 0.67 -29.24 9.17
N ASP A 138 0.69 -28.97 7.87
CA ASP A 138 -0.51 -28.91 7.04
C ASP A 138 -0.25 -29.68 5.72
N PRO A 139 -0.76 -30.93 5.61
CA PRO A 139 -0.53 -31.78 4.42
C PRO A 139 -1.30 -31.30 3.18
N GLU A 140 -2.27 -30.39 3.31
CA GLU A 140 -2.98 -29.82 2.17
C GLU A 140 -2.20 -28.67 1.52
N LEU A 141 -1.20 -28.13 2.20
CA LEU A 141 -0.40 -27.02 1.72
C LEU A 141 0.78 -27.50 0.89
N THR A 142 0.95 -26.94 -0.30
CA THR A 142 2.12 -27.24 -1.15
C THR A 142 3.23 -26.23 -0.90
N ILE A 143 4.25 -26.63 -0.11
CA ILE A 143 5.53 -25.91 -0.03
C ILE A 143 6.40 -26.45 -1.17
N ALA A 144 6.57 -25.66 -2.23
CA ALA A 144 7.16 -26.12 -3.49
C ALA A 144 8.62 -25.72 -3.66
N GLY A 145 9.14 -24.87 -2.78
CA GLY A 145 10.54 -24.43 -2.85
C GLY A 145 10.98 -23.68 -1.60
N LEU A 146 12.28 -23.56 -1.45
CA LEU A 146 12.95 -22.95 -0.32
C LEU A 146 13.93 -21.89 -0.77
N ILE A 147 13.95 -20.74 -0.09
CA ILE A 147 15.02 -19.74 -0.19
C ILE A 147 15.59 -19.51 1.21
N LEU A 148 16.90 -19.63 1.35
CA LEU A 148 17.63 -19.31 2.58
C LEU A 148 17.99 -17.84 2.59
N ASN A 149 17.71 -17.12 3.68
CA ASN A 149 18.02 -15.71 3.81
C ASN A 149 18.96 -15.45 4.99
N LYS A 150 19.73 -14.37 4.92
CA LYS A 150 20.73 -13.97 5.91
C LYS A 150 21.84 -15.03 6.10
N VAL A 151 22.22 -15.68 5.03
CA VAL A 151 23.32 -16.66 5.01
C VAL A 151 24.64 -15.95 5.36
N GLY A 152 25.41 -16.53 6.26
CA GLY A 152 26.65 -15.93 6.80
C GLY A 152 27.91 -16.16 5.96
N GLY A 153 27.77 -16.57 4.68
CA GLY A 153 28.88 -16.81 3.74
C GLY A 153 28.91 -18.23 3.16
N SER A 154 29.80 -18.50 2.22
CA SER A 154 29.83 -19.73 1.39
C SER A 154 29.95 -21.03 2.18
N ARG A 155 30.75 -21.05 3.26
CA ARG A 155 30.85 -22.24 4.13
C ARG A 155 29.51 -22.54 4.83
N HIS A 156 28.82 -21.49 5.31
CA HIS A 156 27.53 -21.64 5.94
C HIS A 156 26.48 -22.12 4.94
N GLU A 157 26.45 -21.53 3.75
CA GLU A 157 25.60 -21.97 2.65
C GLU A 157 25.80 -23.45 2.29
N THR A 158 27.05 -23.86 2.08
CA THR A 158 27.37 -25.26 1.75
C THR A 158 26.83 -26.22 2.81
N ASN A 159 26.98 -25.90 4.09
CA ASN A 159 26.46 -26.73 5.17
C ASN A 159 24.91 -26.79 5.17
N LEU A 160 24.27 -25.66 4.97
CA LEU A 160 22.80 -25.59 4.94
C LEU A 160 22.22 -26.33 3.73
N ARG A 161 22.82 -26.21 2.53
CA ARG A 161 22.43 -26.98 1.33
C ARG A 161 22.47 -28.48 1.61
N ARG A 162 23.54 -28.98 2.20
CA ARG A 162 23.68 -30.40 2.57
C ARG A 162 22.62 -30.82 3.60
N VAL A 163 22.22 -29.94 4.53
CA VAL A 163 21.14 -30.23 5.48
C VAL A 163 19.82 -30.33 4.74
N VAL A 164 19.49 -29.39 3.85
CA VAL A 164 18.24 -29.42 3.06
C VAL A 164 18.17 -30.69 2.22
N GLU A 165 19.21 -30.99 1.43
CA GLU A 165 19.31 -32.15 0.55
C GLU A 165 19.22 -33.49 1.30
N HIS A 166 19.76 -33.56 2.52
CA HIS A 166 19.76 -34.79 3.30
C HIS A 166 18.45 -35.10 4.01
N TYR A 167 17.72 -34.05 4.45
CA TYR A 167 16.54 -34.23 5.31
C TYR A 167 15.21 -33.94 4.61
N THR A 168 15.22 -33.32 3.42
CA THR A 168 14.01 -32.95 2.69
C THR A 168 14.19 -33.16 1.19
N ASP A 169 13.06 -33.27 0.47
CA ASP A 169 13.03 -33.27 -1.01
C ASP A 169 12.72 -31.87 -1.56
N LEU A 170 12.79 -30.81 -0.72
CA LEU A 170 12.50 -29.45 -1.13
C LEU A 170 13.57 -28.91 -2.07
N PRO A 171 13.23 -28.40 -3.26
CA PRO A 171 14.18 -27.70 -4.10
C PRO A 171 14.63 -26.40 -3.45
N LEU A 172 15.94 -26.21 -3.35
CA LEU A 172 16.54 -24.99 -2.84
C LEU A 172 16.77 -24.01 -4.00
N LEU A 173 15.87 -23.00 -4.07
CA LEU A 173 15.84 -21.99 -5.13
C LEU A 173 16.91 -20.93 -4.98
N GLY A 174 17.46 -20.73 -3.78
CA GLY A 174 18.47 -19.69 -3.58
C GLY A 174 18.96 -19.57 -2.15
N ALA A 175 20.06 -18.81 -2.02
CA ALA A 175 20.68 -18.50 -0.74
C ALA A 175 21.16 -17.04 -0.73
N ILE A 176 20.43 -16.18 -0.02
CA ILE A 176 20.70 -14.74 0.03
C ILE A 176 21.67 -14.45 1.17
N HIS A 177 22.83 -13.92 0.83
CA HIS A 177 23.87 -13.61 1.79
C HIS A 177 23.60 -12.30 2.53
N ARG A 178 23.91 -12.28 3.83
CA ARG A 178 23.65 -11.14 4.71
C ARG A 178 24.38 -9.87 4.27
N GLU A 179 25.64 -10.01 3.81
CA GLU A 179 26.50 -8.89 3.43
C GLU A 179 26.10 -8.21 2.12
N SER A 180 25.29 -8.87 1.31
CA SER A 180 24.87 -8.39 -0.01
C SER A 180 23.55 -7.61 0.01
N ARG A 181 22.93 -7.40 1.19
CA ARG A 181 21.56 -6.86 1.27
C ARG A 181 21.52 -5.34 1.17
N PRO A 182 20.85 -4.77 0.17
CA PRO A 182 20.40 -3.39 0.22
C PRO A 182 19.48 -3.20 1.43
N ARG A 183 19.58 -2.06 2.10
CA ARG A 183 18.70 -1.72 3.22
C ARG A 183 17.67 -0.71 2.74
N ILE A 184 16.39 -1.08 2.81
CA ILE A 184 15.31 -0.10 2.81
C ILE A 184 15.17 0.37 4.25
N GLU A 185 15.08 1.67 4.44
CA GLU A 185 14.87 2.26 5.77
C GLU A 185 13.54 1.76 6.36
N GLU A 186 13.60 1.32 7.63
CA GLU A 186 12.42 0.89 8.37
C GLU A 186 12.03 1.99 9.36
N ARG A 187 10.75 2.32 9.41
CA ARG A 187 10.12 3.19 10.40
C ARG A 187 9.27 2.36 11.36
N HIS A 188 8.65 3.00 12.34
CA HIS A 188 7.82 2.34 13.34
C HIS A 188 6.60 1.58 12.74
N LEU A 189 6.15 1.93 11.54
CA LEU A 189 5.03 1.27 10.84
C LEU A 189 5.47 0.26 9.76
N GLY A 190 6.76 0.07 9.51
CA GLY A 190 7.28 -0.79 8.45
C GLY A 190 8.36 -0.10 7.63
N LEU A 191 8.48 -0.45 6.36
CA LEU A 191 9.40 0.21 5.43
C LEU A 191 8.99 1.68 5.22
N MET A 192 9.94 2.56 4.93
CA MET A 192 9.63 3.88 4.41
C MET A 192 8.88 3.72 3.08
N PRO A 193 7.75 4.41 2.86
CA PRO A 193 7.03 4.33 1.58
C PRO A 193 7.92 4.66 0.39
N SER A 194 7.75 3.95 -0.73
CA SER A 194 8.56 4.22 -1.92
C SER A 194 8.33 5.62 -2.50
N THR A 195 7.16 6.20 -2.25
CA THR A 195 6.81 7.58 -2.64
C THR A 195 7.58 8.65 -1.87
N GLU A 196 8.12 8.31 -0.70
CA GLU A 196 8.93 9.21 0.13
C GLU A 196 10.44 9.04 -0.11
N SER A 197 10.87 7.92 -0.71
CA SER A 197 12.27 7.64 -0.98
C SER A 197 12.69 8.21 -2.33
N GLY A 198 13.50 9.25 -2.32
CA GLY A 198 14.13 9.77 -3.55
C GLY A 198 15.05 8.74 -4.25
N GLU A 199 15.40 7.66 -3.56
CA GLU A 199 16.29 6.58 -4.02
C GLU A 199 15.54 5.27 -4.28
N ALA A 200 14.19 5.28 -4.25
CA ALA A 200 13.40 4.05 -4.35
C ALA A 200 13.74 3.22 -5.60
N GLU A 201 13.93 3.86 -6.74
CA GLU A 201 14.25 3.16 -7.99
C GLU A 201 15.65 2.53 -7.94
N GLU A 202 16.63 3.21 -7.37
CA GLU A 202 17.98 2.67 -7.18
C GLU A 202 17.98 1.49 -6.20
N GLN A 203 17.24 1.60 -5.10
CA GLN A 203 17.08 0.52 -4.13
C GLN A 203 16.39 -0.70 -4.75
N ILE A 204 15.34 -0.50 -5.54
CA ILE A 204 14.65 -1.58 -6.27
C ILE A 204 15.62 -2.25 -7.23
N GLU A 205 16.43 -1.48 -7.95
CA GLU A 205 17.40 -2.02 -8.91
C GLU A 205 18.53 -2.80 -8.23
N ASP A 206 19.01 -2.36 -7.07
CA ASP A 206 19.99 -3.09 -6.27
C ASP A 206 19.44 -4.42 -5.74
N ILE A 207 18.18 -4.40 -5.26
CA ILE A 207 17.49 -5.61 -4.82
C ILE A 207 17.28 -6.56 -6.02
N ARG A 208 16.91 -6.05 -7.18
CA ARG A 208 16.81 -6.82 -8.43
C ARG A 208 18.11 -7.56 -8.74
N ARG A 209 19.24 -6.83 -8.74
CA ARG A 209 20.58 -7.41 -9.02
C ARG A 209 20.97 -8.48 -8.00
N LEU A 210 20.56 -8.30 -6.75
CA LEU A 210 20.78 -9.30 -5.71
C LEU A 210 20.01 -10.59 -6.02
N VAL A 211 18.71 -10.47 -6.29
CA VAL A 211 17.82 -11.61 -6.59
C VAL A 211 18.29 -12.32 -7.86
N ALA A 212 18.59 -11.59 -8.93
CA ALA A 212 19.07 -12.15 -10.19
C ALA A 212 20.34 -13.02 -10.03
N ARG A 213 21.19 -12.71 -9.05
CA ARG A 213 22.43 -13.46 -8.81
C ARG A 213 22.31 -14.63 -7.85
N GLN A 214 21.32 -14.63 -6.97
CA GLN A 214 21.25 -15.54 -5.83
C GLN A 214 20.00 -16.42 -5.80
N VAL A 215 19.08 -16.26 -6.76
CA VAL A 215 17.86 -17.05 -6.88
C VAL A 215 17.82 -17.73 -8.26
N ASP A 216 17.48 -19.01 -8.29
CA ASP A 216 17.21 -19.78 -9.49
C ASP A 216 15.82 -19.42 -10.04
N LEU A 217 15.78 -18.48 -10.98
CA LEU A 217 14.54 -17.96 -11.55
C LEU A 217 13.89 -18.95 -12.50
N ASP A 218 14.66 -19.80 -13.19
CA ASP A 218 14.12 -20.81 -14.09
C ASP A 218 13.32 -21.84 -13.32
N LEU A 219 13.88 -22.34 -12.21
CA LEU A 219 13.19 -23.27 -11.33
C LEU A 219 11.97 -22.61 -10.64
N LEU A 220 12.08 -21.34 -10.23
CA LEU A 220 10.98 -20.58 -9.67
C LEU A 220 9.81 -20.43 -10.68
N LEU A 221 10.12 -20.12 -11.94
CA LEU A 221 9.11 -20.01 -13.00
C LEU A 221 8.50 -21.38 -13.34
N ALA A 222 9.28 -22.46 -13.29
CA ALA A 222 8.77 -23.82 -13.48
C ALA A 222 7.76 -24.20 -12.37
N ILE A 223 8.04 -23.86 -11.12
CA ILE A 223 7.10 -24.02 -10.00
C ILE A 223 5.83 -23.20 -10.22
N ALA A 224 5.95 -21.94 -10.64
CA ALA A 224 4.81 -21.10 -10.93
C ALA A 224 3.93 -21.67 -12.07
N ALA A 225 4.55 -22.16 -13.12
CA ALA A 225 3.84 -22.74 -14.27
C ALA A 225 3.09 -24.03 -13.92
N ALA A 226 3.58 -24.78 -12.93
CA ALA A 226 2.96 -26.01 -12.42
C ALA A 226 1.76 -25.76 -11.49
N SER A 227 1.37 -24.50 -11.23
CA SER A 227 0.22 -24.17 -10.38
C SER A 227 -1.07 -24.85 -10.87
N PRO A 228 -1.82 -25.55 -10.01
CA PRO A 228 -3.10 -26.17 -10.39
C PRO A 228 -4.11 -25.13 -10.88
N PRO A 229 -5.14 -25.50 -11.66
CA PRO A 229 -6.22 -24.59 -11.99
C PRO A 229 -6.87 -23.96 -10.74
N LEU A 230 -7.26 -22.68 -10.82
CA LEU A 230 -8.06 -22.05 -9.76
C LEU A 230 -9.40 -22.79 -9.64
N PRO A 231 -9.97 -22.87 -8.42
CA PRO A 231 -11.34 -23.34 -8.27
C PRO A 231 -12.29 -22.48 -9.10
N PRO A 232 -13.38 -23.06 -9.65
CA PRO A 232 -14.39 -22.26 -10.32
C PRO A 232 -15.01 -21.28 -9.33
N LEU A 233 -15.21 -20.03 -9.75
CA LEU A 233 -15.94 -19.05 -8.96
C LEU A 233 -17.42 -19.48 -8.86
N PRO A 234 -18.11 -19.19 -7.75
CA PRO A 234 -19.55 -19.35 -7.65
C PRO A 234 -20.24 -18.61 -8.81
N VAL A 235 -21.14 -19.30 -9.51
CA VAL A 235 -21.81 -18.77 -10.72
C VAL A 235 -22.60 -17.49 -10.44
N ASP A 236 -23.10 -17.34 -9.20
CA ASP A 236 -23.95 -16.22 -8.76
C ASP A 236 -23.18 -15.20 -7.89
N TYR A 237 -21.84 -15.19 -7.91
CA TYR A 237 -21.12 -14.20 -7.12
C TYR A 237 -21.34 -12.80 -7.72
N PRO A 238 -22.05 -11.88 -7.02
CA PRO A 238 -22.29 -10.55 -7.53
C PRO A 238 -20.97 -9.78 -7.49
N PHE A 239 -20.32 -9.65 -8.64
CA PHE A 239 -19.18 -8.73 -8.76
C PHE A 239 -19.70 -7.32 -8.51
N PRO A 240 -19.31 -6.63 -7.45
CA PRO A 240 -19.79 -5.28 -7.18
C PRO A 240 -19.43 -4.29 -8.30
N TYR A 241 -18.51 -4.67 -9.17
CA TYR A 241 -18.03 -3.86 -10.30
C TYR A 241 -18.77 -4.05 -11.62
N LEU A 242 -19.64 -5.08 -11.75
CA LEU A 242 -20.29 -5.41 -13.04
C LEU A 242 -21.73 -4.90 -13.16
N ALA A 243 -22.23 -4.15 -12.20
CA ALA A 243 -23.63 -3.71 -12.18
C ALA A 243 -23.99 -2.59 -13.18
N SER A 244 -23.19 -2.30 -14.20
CA SER A 244 -23.49 -1.27 -15.22
C SER A 244 -23.14 -1.62 -16.66
N GLY A 245 -22.91 -2.92 -16.97
CA GLY A 245 -22.71 -3.43 -18.35
C GLY A 245 -23.63 -4.60 -18.65
N GLU A 246 -24.07 -4.75 -19.89
CA GLU A 246 -24.89 -5.89 -20.36
C GLU A 246 -24.23 -7.23 -19.98
N PRO A 247 -25.02 -8.29 -19.66
CA PRO A 247 -24.53 -9.57 -19.14
C PRO A 247 -23.59 -10.36 -20.04
N ASP A 248 -23.35 -9.93 -21.27
CA ASP A 248 -22.57 -10.65 -22.29
C ASP A 248 -21.20 -9.99 -22.61
N SER A 249 -20.80 -8.94 -21.91
CA SER A 249 -19.48 -8.36 -22.11
C SER A 249 -18.48 -8.95 -21.11
N PRO A 250 -17.29 -9.44 -21.56
CA PRO A 250 -16.23 -9.82 -20.63
C PRO A 250 -15.85 -8.60 -19.77
N PRO A 251 -15.44 -8.81 -18.50
CA PRO A 251 -15.02 -7.72 -17.63
C PRO A 251 -13.98 -6.87 -18.36
N ALA A 252 -14.17 -5.55 -18.32
CA ALA A 252 -13.21 -4.64 -18.92
C ALA A 252 -11.82 -4.92 -18.29
N PRO A 253 -10.78 -5.04 -19.11
CA PRO A 253 -9.43 -5.24 -18.59
C PRO A 253 -9.08 -4.09 -17.65
N LEU A 254 -8.39 -4.42 -16.56
CA LEU A 254 -7.82 -3.41 -15.66
C LEU A 254 -6.93 -2.52 -16.51
N SER A 255 -7.35 -1.30 -16.78
CA SER A 255 -6.48 -0.34 -17.46
C SER A 255 -5.19 -0.23 -16.65
N PRO A 256 -3.99 -0.33 -17.26
CA PRO A 256 -2.76 -0.08 -16.54
C PRO A 256 -2.90 1.29 -15.90
N ALA A 257 -2.63 1.40 -14.59
CA ALA A 257 -2.49 2.70 -13.97
C ALA A 257 -1.49 3.49 -14.81
N PRO A 258 -1.72 4.76 -15.10
CA PRO A 258 -0.75 5.57 -15.81
C PRO A 258 0.61 5.35 -15.18
N ALA A 259 1.67 5.20 -15.99
CA ALA A 259 3.03 4.96 -15.48
C ALA A 259 3.42 6.03 -14.44
N ASP A 260 2.85 7.22 -14.57
CA ASP A 260 3.03 8.37 -13.68
C ASP A 260 2.36 8.23 -12.30
N TRP A 261 1.49 7.22 -12.10
CA TRP A 261 0.89 6.95 -10.79
C TRP A 261 1.91 6.46 -9.75
N PHE A 262 3.04 5.96 -10.22
CA PHE A 262 4.14 5.49 -9.38
C PHE A 262 5.37 6.41 -9.43
N SER A 263 5.36 7.41 -10.30
CA SER A 263 6.44 8.39 -10.47
C SER A 263 5.99 9.72 -9.87
N THR A 264 6.43 10.05 -8.66
CA THR A 264 6.45 11.44 -8.21
C THR A 264 7.57 12.16 -8.93
N PRO A 265 7.38 13.34 -9.53
CA PRO A 265 8.50 14.16 -9.97
C PRO A 265 9.26 14.60 -8.71
N VAL A 266 10.42 14.00 -8.48
CA VAL A 266 11.36 14.51 -7.48
C VAL A 266 11.87 15.84 -8.03
N ALA A 267 11.42 16.94 -7.44
CA ALA A 267 12.11 18.21 -7.57
C ALA A 267 13.47 18.05 -6.89
N SER A 268 14.52 17.93 -7.70
CA SER A 268 15.91 17.96 -7.25
C SER A 268 16.30 19.38 -6.88
N ASP A 269 15.91 19.85 -5.72
CA ASP A 269 16.48 21.03 -5.07
C ASP A 269 16.05 21.06 -3.59
N LEU A 270 16.72 20.27 -2.78
CA LEU A 270 16.80 20.49 -1.33
C LEU A 270 18.18 20.06 -0.86
N ALA A 271 19.14 20.97 -1.05
CA ALA A 271 20.30 21.02 -0.17
C ALA A 271 19.89 21.71 1.14
N ASP A 272 20.38 21.14 2.24
CA ASP A 272 20.53 21.73 3.57
C ASP A 272 19.28 22.01 4.42
N HIS A 273 18.94 21.03 5.25
CA HIS A 273 18.77 21.28 6.69
C HIS A 273 19.03 19.97 7.43
N ALA A 274 20.29 19.75 7.76
CA ALA A 274 20.74 18.69 8.67
C ALA A 274 20.51 19.14 10.13
N ALA A 275 20.00 18.22 10.92
CA ALA A 275 19.98 18.34 12.39
C ALA A 275 21.42 18.44 12.94
N PRO A 276 21.64 19.13 14.07
CA PRO A 276 22.98 19.38 14.58
C PRO A 276 23.64 18.09 15.11
N PRO A 277 24.92 17.84 14.77
CA PRO A 277 25.66 16.72 15.33
C PRO A 277 26.25 17.07 16.68
N LEU A 278 26.28 16.05 17.54
CA LEU A 278 27.04 16.03 18.78
C LEU A 278 28.55 16.23 18.53
N VAL A 279 29.14 17.16 19.26
CA VAL A 279 30.53 17.55 19.22
C VAL A 279 31.43 16.45 19.79
N LEU A 280 32.42 16.01 19.01
CA LEU A 280 33.67 15.47 19.52
C LEU A 280 34.84 16.18 18.82
N THR A 281 35.74 16.69 19.65
CA THR A 281 36.84 17.62 19.38
C THR A 281 38.05 16.97 18.68
N GLN A 282 38.67 17.78 17.81
CA GLN A 282 40.11 17.97 17.46
C GLN A 282 40.82 16.99 16.53
N ALA A 283 41.22 17.51 15.35
CA ALA A 283 42.61 17.70 14.93
C ALA A 283 42.68 18.50 13.61
N GLU A 284 43.55 19.52 13.59
CA GLU A 284 43.83 20.44 12.47
C GLU A 284 44.91 19.90 11.50
N PRO A 285 45.39 20.73 10.51
CA PRO A 285 44.91 20.76 9.11
C PRO A 285 46.06 20.47 8.12
N LEU A 286 45.72 20.22 6.86
CA LEU A 286 46.64 20.40 5.70
C LEU A 286 45.90 20.96 4.48
N GLY A 287 46.52 21.97 3.90
CA GLY A 287 46.00 22.91 2.92
C GLY A 287 45.73 22.39 1.50
N PRO A 288 45.34 23.30 0.57
CA PRO A 288 44.63 23.01 -0.65
C PRO A 288 45.49 22.77 -1.90
N PRO A 289 44.95 22.23 -2.97
CA PRO A 289 45.26 22.77 -4.28
C PRO A 289 44.10 23.00 -5.25
N LEU A 290 44.11 24.19 -5.79
CA LEU A 290 43.94 24.63 -7.18
C LEU A 290 42.76 24.12 -8.02
N ALA A 291 41.99 25.14 -8.41
CA ALA A 291 40.96 25.15 -9.42
C ALA A 291 41.42 24.78 -10.84
N ALA A 292 40.56 24.07 -11.58
CA ALA A 292 40.54 24.14 -13.03
C ALA A 292 39.10 24.21 -13.51
N THR A 293 38.73 25.37 -14.00
CA THR A 293 37.47 25.70 -14.67
C THR A 293 37.43 25.04 -16.04
N MET A 294 36.40 24.22 -16.31
CA MET A 294 36.04 23.89 -17.69
C MET A 294 34.54 24.07 -17.89
N THR A 295 34.20 25.14 -18.56
CA THR A 295 32.88 25.47 -19.06
C THR A 295 32.56 24.60 -20.26
N ILE A 296 31.61 23.69 -20.16
CA ILE A 296 30.98 23.07 -21.33
C ILE A 296 29.50 23.47 -21.33
N VAL A 297 29.17 24.36 -22.25
CA VAL A 297 27.79 24.69 -22.63
C VAL A 297 27.30 23.59 -23.55
N SER A 298 26.41 22.71 -23.08
CA SER A 298 25.62 21.87 -23.97
C SER A 298 24.13 22.19 -23.78
N THR A 299 23.59 22.82 -24.81
CA THR A 299 22.15 22.99 -25.01
C THR A 299 21.52 21.63 -25.23
N ILE A 300 20.88 21.10 -24.19
CA ILE A 300 19.98 19.95 -24.33
C ILE A 300 18.57 20.50 -24.40
N SER A 301 17.94 20.33 -25.56
CA SER A 301 16.52 20.61 -25.77
C SER A 301 15.69 19.72 -24.85
N ARG A 302 14.87 20.30 -23.99
CA ARG A 302 13.87 19.62 -23.22
C ARG A 302 12.89 18.89 -24.15
N PRO A 303 12.65 17.58 -24.01
CA PRO A 303 11.48 16.98 -24.63
C PRO A 303 10.21 17.55 -23.95
N ALA A 304 9.20 17.84 -24.76
CA ALA A 304 7.90 18.29 -24.29
C ALA A 304 7.32 17.28 -23.30
N VAL A 305 6.96 17.77 -22.12
CA VAL A 305 6.23 17.00 -21.11
C VAL A 305 4.89 16.61 -21.72
N ALA A 306 4.70 15.32 -21.95
CA ALA A 306 3.40 14.79 -22.35
C ALA A 306 2.43 15.02 -21.20
N GLU A 307 1.26 15.59 -21.47
CA GLU A 307 0.19 15.75 -20.50
C GLU A 307 -0.19 14.39 -19.88
N PRO A 308 -0.48 14.32 -18.55
CA PRO A 308 -0.81 13.06 -17.89
C PRO A 308 -2.04 12.43 -18.54
N GLY A 309 -1.89 11.18 -18.99
CA GLY A 309 -2.95 10.43 -19.64
C GLY A 309 -4.14 10.19 -18.71
N LEU A 310 -5.27 10.80 -19.01
CA LEU A 310 -6.55 10.65 -18.33
C LEU A 310 -7.04 9.20 -18.44
N LEU A 311 -7.38 8.58 -17.32
CA LEU A 311 -8.11 7.30 -17.27
C LEU A 311 -9.46 7.47 -18.01
N ARG A 312 -9.56 6.94 -19.22
CA ARG A 312 -10.81 6.97 -19.98
C ARG A 312 -11.69 5.80 -19.57
N VAL A 313 -12.77 6.10 -18.86
CA VAL A 313 -13.87 5.17 -18.61
C VAL A 313 -15.01 5.46 -19.60
N PRO A 314 -15.67 4.46 -20.22
CA PRO A 314 -16.82 4.68 -21.08
C PRO A 314 -18.02 5.17 -20.26
N GLY A 315 -18.37 6.42 -20.39
CA GLY A 315 -19.57 7.08 -19.89
C GLY A 315 -19.84 8.30 -20.76
N ALA A 316 -21.09 8.70 -20.91
CA ALA A 316 -21.42 9.84 -21.76
C ALA A 316 -20.58 11.08 -21.40
N PRO A 317 -20.02 11.79 -22.38
CA PRO A 317 -19.24 13.02 -22.12
C PRO A 317 -20.19 14.06 -21.52
N GLY A 318 -20.10 14.33 -20.22
CA GLY A 318 -20.89 15.38 -19.55
C GLY A 318 -21.33 15.08 -18.11
N ASP A 319 -21.25 13.82 -17.65
CA ASP A 319 -21.70 13.43 -16.29
C ASP A 319 -20.58 13.01 -15.35
N ARG A 320 -19.32 13.19 -15.74
CA ARG A 320 -18.18 12.93 -14.85
C ARG A 320 -18.04 14.04 -13.84
N VAL A 321 -17.65 13.65 -12.61
CA VAL A 321 -17.29 14.58 -11.54
C VAL A 321 -15.78 14.55 -11.33
N ARG A 322 -15.18 15.73 -11.14
CA ARG A 322 -13.74 15.85 -10.89
C ARG A 322 -13.47 15.74 -9.40
N ILE A 323 -12.71 14.73 -9.00
CA ILE A 323 -12.34 14.48 -7.61
C ILE A 323 -10.83 14.66 -7.45
N GLY A 324 -10.41 15.63 -6.62
CA GLY A 324 -9.03 15.82 -6.23
C GLY A 324 -8.55 14.70 -5.33
N ILE A 325 -7.41 14.09 -5.67
CA ILE A 325 -6.77 13.03 -4.87
C ILE A 325 -5.46 13.59 -4.32
N ALA A 326 -5.35 13.75 -2.99
CA ALA A 326 -4.11 14.20 -2.37
C ALA A 326 -3.01 13.14 -2.57
N ARG A 327 -1.92 13.48 -3.25
CA ARG A 327 -0.90 12.50 -3.61
C ARG A 327 0.49 13.12 -3.67
N ASP A 328 1.28 12.83 -2.66
CA ASP A 328 2.68 13.20 -2.52
C ASP A 328 3.35 12.33 -1.46
N GLU A 329 4.49 12.74 -0.95
CA GLU A 329 5.20 12.05 0.12
C GLU A 329 4.51 12.10 1.49
N ALA A 330 3.48 12.95 1.69
CA ALA A 330 2.66 12.97 2.89
C ALA A 330 1.40 12.11 2.77
N PHE A 331 0.87 11.95 1.55
CA PHE A 331 -0.39 11.25 1.26
C PHE A 331 -0.22 10.28 0.09
N GLY A 332 -0.30 8.99 0.36
CA GLY A 332 -0.08 7.96 -0.66
C GLY A 332 -0.84 6.67 -0.42
N PHE A 333 -1.59 6.56 0.67
CA PHE A 333 -2.25 5.32 1.07
C PHE A 333 -3.62 5.22 0.43
N TYR A 334 -3.66 4.59 -0.75
CA TYR A 334 -4.86 4.33 -1.53
C TYR A 334 -4.84 2.89 -2.00
N TYR A 335 -5.96 2.21 -1.88
CA TYR A 335 -6.14 0.92 -2.55
C TYR A 335 -6.39 1.16 -4.04
N PRO A 336 -5.65 0.48 -4.94
CA PRO A 336 -5.87 0.62 -6.38
C PRO A 336 -7.30 0.30 -6.81
N ASP A 337 -7.91 -0.72 -6.20
CA ASP A 337 -9.30 -1.13 -6.46
C ASP A 337 -10.32 -0.06 -6.06
N ASP A 338 -10.07 0.74 -5.00
CA ASP A 338 -10.92 1.88 -4.64
C ASP A 338 -10.84 3.01 -5.67
N LEU A 339 -9.62 3.32 -6.16
CA LEU A 339 -9.44 4.33 -7.20
C LEU A 339 -10.09 3.90 -8.52
N GLU A 340 -9.96 2.62 -8.88
CA GLU A 340 -10.65 2.04 -10.04
C GLU A 340 -12.18 2.13 -9.88
N ALA A 341 -12.70 1.84 -8.68
CA ALA A 341 -14.12 1.93 -8.40
C ALA A 341 -14.65 3.37 -8.46
N LEU A 342 -13.90 4.36 -7.98
CA LEU A 342 -14.22 5.79 -8.14
C LEU A 342 -14.33 6.15 -9.62
N ALA A 343 -13.33 5.75 -10.43
CA ALA A 343 -13.32 6.00 -11.86
C ALA A 343 -14.50 5.30 -12.57
N ALA A 344 -14.79 4.04 -12.21
CA ALA A 344 -15.92 3.27 -12.74
C ALA A 344 -17.26 3.90 -12.37
N ALA A 345 -17.38 4.53 -11.19
CA ALA A 345 -18.56 5.29 -10.78
C ALA A 345 -18.72 6.63 -11.53
N GLY A 346 -17.76 7.01 -12.35
CA GLY A 346 -17.78 8.23 -13.17
C GLY A 346 -17.01 9.40 -12.56
N ALA A 347 -16.02 9.14 -11.71
CA ALA A 347 -15.08 10.16 -11.29
C ALA A 347 -13.95 10.32 -12.33
N GLU A 348 -13.51 11.56 -12.50
CA GLU A 348 -12.22 11.93 -13.06
C GLU A 348 -11.31 12.27 -11.89
N LEU A 349 -10.28 11.45 -11.67
CA LEU A 349 -9.36 11.60 -10.54
C LEU A 349 -8.24 12.57 -10.90
N ILE A 350 -8.13 13.68 -10.15
CA ILE A 350 -7.15 14.75 -10.37
C ILE A 350 -6.15 14.72 -9.22
N PRO A 351 -4.93 14.21 -9.41
CA PRO A 351 -3.92 14.24 -8.37
C PRO A 351 -3.51 15.69 -8.06
N PHE A 352 -3.25 15.97 -6.79
CA PHE A 352 -2.66 17.22 -6.32
C PHE A 352 -1.75 16.96 -5.14
N SER A 353 -0.74 17.79 -4.95
CA SER A 353 0.20 17.69 -3.84
C SER A 353 -0.08 18.74 -2.77
N PRO A 354 -0.57 18.37 -1.59
CA PRO A 354 -0.64 19.27 -0.44
C PRO A 354 0.71 19.87 -0.04
N VAL A 355 1.81 19.19 -0.31
CA VAL A 355 3.17 19.67 0.01
C VAL A 355 3.68 20.66 -1.04
N HIS A 356 3.51 20.38 -2.34
CA HIS A 356 4.23 21.08 -3.41
C HIS A 356 3.37 22.01 -4.28
N ASP A 357 2.08 21.70 -4.45
CA ASP A 357 1.25 22.51 -5.34
C ASP A 357 0.87 23.83 -4.66
N PRO A 358 0.99 24.96 -5.37
CA PRO A 358 0.66 26.27 -4.82
C PRO A 358 -0.85 26.49 -4.64
N GLU A 359 -1.67 25.79 -5.42
CA GLU A 359 -3.12 25.98 -5.50
C GLU A 359 -3.86 24.65 -5.59
N LEU A 360 -5.05 24.59 -5.04
CA LEU A 360 -5.95 23.45 -5.19
C LEU A 360 -6.49 23.43 -6.64
N PRO A 361 -6.43 22.30 -7.37
CA PRO A 361 -6.99 22.21 -8.70
C PRO A 361 -8.50 22.44 -8.70
N ALA A 362 -9.05 22.85 -9.84
CA ALA A 362 -10.50 23.01 -10.00
C ALA A 362 -11.18 21.64 -9.95
N VAL A 363 -11.78 21.27 -8.83
CA VAL A 363 -12.42 19.97 -8.56
C VAL A 363 -13.78 20.15 -7.89
N GLU A 364 -14.62 19.12 -7.92
CA GLU A 364 -15.97 19.09 -7.38
C GLU A 364 -16.07 18.29 -6.07
N GLY A 365 -15.04 17.50 -5.76
CA GLY A 365 -14.89 16.75 -4.53
C GLY A 365 -13.42 16.54 -4.19
N LEU A 366 -13.11 16.18 -2.93
CA LEU A 366 -11.75 15.83 -2.50
C LEU A 366 -11.75 14.47 -1.81
N PHE A 367 -10.76 13.66 -2.14
CA PHE A 367 -10.39 12.47 -1.36
C PHE A 367 -8.96 12.65 -0.87
N ILE A 368 -8.81 12.80 0.45
CA ILE A 368 -7.52 12.94 1.13
C ILE A 368 -7.28 11.65 1.90
N GLY A 369 -6.54 10.73 1.31
CA GLY A 369 -6.26 9.42 1.89
C GLY A 369 -5.27 9.47 3.04
N GLY A 370 -4.87 8.29 3.50
CA GLY A 370 -3.85 8.15 4.52
C GLY A 370 -2.44 8.42 4.02
N GLY A 371 -1.52 8.40 4.96
CA GLY A 371 -0.09 8.63 4.74
C GLY A 371 0.60 8.99 6.05
N PHE A 372 1.72 9.66 5.94
CA PHE A 372 2.52 10.12 7.08
C PHE A 372 2.70 11.64 7.08
N PRO A 373 1.62 12.42 7.26
CA PRO A 373 1.71 13.88 7.26
C PRO A 373 2.61 14.43 8.38
N GLU A 374 2.81 13.68 9.47
CA GLU A 374 3.70 14.05 10.57
C GLU A 374 5.17 14.15 10.13
N TYR A 375 5.63 13.31 9.20
CA TYR A 375 6.99 13.40 8.67
C TYR A 375 7.20 14.56 7.71
N ARG A 376 6.12 15.16 7.21
CA ARG A 376 6.11 16.32 6.32
C ARG A 376 5.41 17.54 6.93
N MET A 377 5.19 17.51 8.25
CA MET A 377 4.38 18.51 8.96
C MET A 377 4.84 19.95 8.73
N HIS A 378 6.14 20.19 8.70
CA HIS A 378 6.67 21.54 8.45
C HIS A 378 6.44 22.00 7.00
N ALA A 379 6.60 21.13 6.02
CA ALA A 379 6.34 21.43 4.61
C ALA A 379 4.85 21.69 4.36
N LEU A 380 3.97 20.85 4.91
CA LEU A 380 2.53 21.05 4.88
C LEU A 380 2.11 22.37 5.57
N ALA A 381 2.72 22.70 6.70
CA ALA A 381 2.46 23.95 7.41
C ALA A 381 2.93 25.18 6.62
N ALA A 382 4.06 25.08 5.93
CA ALA A 382 4.60 26.15 5.10
C ALA A 382 3.70 26.46 3.89
N ASN A 383 2.98 25.46 3.34
CA ASN A 383 2.05 25.66 2.23
C ASN A 383 0.70 26.25 2.70
N ALA A 384 0.75 27.49 3.17
CA ALA A 384 -0.43 28.18 3.70
C ALA A 384 -1.54 28.41 2.65
N GLY A 385 -1.16 28.56 1.37
CA GLY A 385 -2.12 28.70 0.26
C GLY A 385 -2.98 27.46 0.08
N MET A 386 -2.36 26.29 0.02
CA MET A 386 -3.07 25.01 -0.10
C MET A 386 -3.95 24.73 1.11
N ARG A 387 -3.45 24.95 2.35
CA ARG A 387 -4.25 24.78 3.57
C ARG A 387 -5.50 25.67 3.58
N ALA A 388 -5.33 26.93 3.19
CA ALA A 388 -6.44 27.87 3.09
C ALA A 388 -7.44 27.49 1.99
N ALA A 389 -6.95 26.99 0.83
CA ALA A 389 -7.80 26.54 -0.28
C ALA A 389 -8.62 25.30 0.10
N VAL A 390 -8.01 24.30 0.76
CA VAL A 390 -8.71 23.11 1.26
C VAL A 390 -9.78 23.53 2.29
N LYS A 391 -9.43 24.41 3.25
CA LYS A 391 -10.40 24.94 4.20
C LYS A 391 -11.57 25.65 3.51
N ALA A 392 -11.26 26.54 2.58
CA ALA A 392 -12.29 27.28 1.84
C ALA A 392 -13.21 26.34 1.04
N PHE A 393 -12.66 25.26 0.45
CA PHE A 393 -13.43 24.25 -0.25
C PHE A 393 -14.45 23.56 0.66
N VAL A 394 -14.02 23.13 1.86
CA VAL A 394 -14.92 22.52 2.86
C VAL A 394 -15.95 23.54 3.36
N GLU A 395 -15.52 24.77 3.67
CA GLU A 395 -16.40 25.84 4.16
C GLU A 395 -17.47 26.26 3.14
N ALA A 396 -17.15 26.18 1.85
CA ALA A 396 -18.11 26.36 0.77
C ALA A 396 -19.11 25.19 0.61
N GLY A 397 -18.95 24.11 1.39
CA GLY A 397 -19.80 22.92 1.32
C GLY A 397 -19.35 21.91 0.28
N GLY A 398 -18.11 21.99 -0.22
CA GLY A 398 -17.52 21.00 -1.09
C GLY A 398 -17.47 19.62 -0.40
N PRO A 399 -17.86 18.52 -1.08
CA PRO A 399 -17.82 17.18 -0.49
C PRO A 399 -16.38 16.69 -0.37
N VAL A 400 -16.02 16.25 0.85
CA VAL A 400 -14.68 15.74 1.16
C VAL A 400 -14.79 14.41 1.88
N TYR A 401 -13.97 13.45 1.46
CA TYR A 401 -13.68 12.25 2.21
C TYR A 401 -12.22 12.25 2.63
N ALA A 402 -11.96 12.02 3.93
CA ALA A 402 -10.62 12.02 4.48
C ALA A 402 -10.40 10.79 5.36
N GLU A 403 -9.25 10.12 5.19
CA GLU A 403 -8.85 8.95 5.96
C GLU A 403 -7.54 9.18 6.70
N CYS A 404 -7.48 8.80 7.98
CA CYS A 404 -6.26 8.73 8.80
C CYS A 404 -5.40 10.01 8.69
N GLY A 405 -4.30 9.99 7.93
CA GLY A 405 -3.48 11.17 7.67
C GLY A 405 -4.26 12.35 7.08
N GLY A 406 -5.27 12.07 6.24
CA GLY A 406 -6.16 13.09 5.68
C GLY A 406 -7.04 13.75 6.74
N LEU A 407 -7.56 12.98 7.70
CA LEU A 407 -8.26 13.52 8.87
C LEU A 407 -7.31 14.42 9.68
N MET A 408 -6.07 13.97 9.94
CA MET A 408 -5.08 14.76 10.68
C MET A 408 -4.85 16.13 10.02
N TYR A 409 -4.68 16.15 8.70
CA TYR A 409 -4.44 17.37 7.93
C TYR A 409 -5.60 18.38 7.98
N LEU A 410 -6.83 17.89 8.16
CA LEU A 410 -8.01 18.76 8.28
C LEU A 410 -8.19 19.35 9.68
N CYS A 411 -7.50 18.87 10.70
CA CYS A 411 -7.49 19.42 12.03
C CYS A 411 -6.82 20.81 12.09
N ARG A 412 -6.89 21.48 13.24
CA ARG A 412 -6.31 22.81 13.47
C ARG A 412 -4.79 22.77 13.38
N GLY A 413 -4.16 21.76 13.96
CA GLY A 413 -2.72 21.58 13.94
C GLY A 413 -2.29 20.20 14.42
N LEU A 414 -1.00 19.93 14.26
CA LEU A 414 -0.34 18.69 14.68
C LEU A 414 0.75 19.00 15.70
N ARG A 415 0.74 18.22 16.79
CA ARG A 415 1.78 18.19 17.82
C ARG A 415 2.58 16.90 17.77
N TRP A 416 3.91 17.01 17.66
CA TRP A 416 4.81 15.86 17.75
C TRP A 416 5.99 16.19 18.66
N GLY A 417 6.01 15.62 19.86
CA GLY A 417 6.95 16.01 20.92
C GLY A 417 6.72 17.46 21.34
N GLU A 418 7.75 18.29 21.21
CA GLU A 418 7.68 19.73 21.50
C GLU A 418 7.25 20.58 20.29
N ASP A 419 7.28 20.00 19.10
CA ASP A 419 6.91 20.69 17.87
C ASP A 419 5.40 20.77 17.71
N TYR A 420 4.93 21.94 17.30
CA TYR A 420 3.56 22.19 16.90
C TYR A 420 3.52 22.98 15.61
N VAL A 421 2.72 22.51 14.65
CA VAL A 421 2.53 23.19 13.38
C VAL A 421 1.02 23.34 13.05
N PRO A 422 0.61 24.44 12.40
CA PRO A 422 -0.77 24.59 11.94
C PRO A 422 -1.03 23.73 10.72
N PHE A 423 -2.22 23.10 10.68
CA PHE A 423 -2.79 22.41 9.52
C PHE A 423 -3.98 23.17 8.93
N CYS A 424 -4.93 22.53 8.26
CA CYS A 424 -6.01 23.24 7.55
C CYS A 424 -6.97 23.98 8.48
N GLY A 425 -7.19 23.49 9.71
CA GLY A 425 -8.09 24.12 10.67
C GLY A 425 -9.55 24.07 10.24
N VAL A 426 -9.99 23.02 9.57
CA VAL A 426 -11.39 22.72 9.26
C VAL A 426 -12.08 22.19 10.51
N LEU A 427 -11.45 21.22 11.17
CA LEU A 427 -11.88 20.67 12.46
C LEU A 427 -11.18 21.43 13.58
N ASP A 428 -11.96 21.96 14.55
CA ASP A 428 -11.42 22.76 15.66
C ASP A 428 -10.88 21.88 16.78
N ALA A 429 -9.89 21.07 16.46
CA ALA A 429 -9.13 20.25 17.39
C ALA A 429 -7.70 20.05 16.90
N ASP A 430 -6.77 19.84 17.83
CA ASP A 430 -5.40 19.48 17.52
C ASP A 430 -5.24 17.96 17.49
N VAL A 431 -4.25 17.50 16.75
CA VAL A 431 -3.83 16.09 16.72
C VAL A 431 -2.48 15.97 17.44
N ALA A 432 -2.35 14.98 18.31
CA ALA A 432 -1.10 14.64 18.97
C ALA A 432 -0.55 13.30 18.47
N MET A 433 0.77 13.24 18.22
CA MET A 433 1.48 12.00 17.92
C MET A 433 1.93 11.31 19.22
N HIS A 434 1.80 9.99 19.27
CA HIS A 434 2.15 9.15 20.41
C HIS A 434 3.18 8.09 20.02
N GLU A 435 4.02 7.66 20.97
CA GLU A 435 4.98 6.56 20.75
C GLU A 435 4.30 5.22 20.52
N ARG A 436 3.13 5.00 21.14
CA ARG A 436 2.35 3.76 20.99
C ARG A 436 1.20 3.99 20.02
N PRO A 437 0.85 2.97 19.21
CA PRO A 437 -0.35 3.05 18.39
C PRO A 437 -1.58 3.37 19.23
N GLN A 438 -2.41 4.30 18.77
CA GLN A 438 -3.68 4.69 19.37
C GLN A 438 -4.83 3.87 18.78
N GLY A 439 -4.77 3.54 17.48
CA GLY A 439 -5.61 2.56 16.82
C GLY A 439 -4.74 1.57 16.04
N ARG A 440 -5.05 0.26 16.14
CA ARG A 440 -4.28 -0.76 15.43
C ARG A 440 -5.09 -2.02 15.18
N GLY A 441 -5.23 -2.36 13.92
CA GLY A 441 -5.80 -3.63 13.46
C GLY A 441 -7.11 -3.46 12.72
N TYR A 442 -7.94 -4.50 12.78
CA TYR A 442 -9.23 -4.48 12.10
C TYR A 442 -10.29 -3.80 12.97
N ILE A 443 -10.95 -2.80 12.39
CA ILE A 443 -12.06 -2.07 12.99
C ILE A 443 -13.38 -2.57 12.38
N ARG A 444 -14.43 -2.62 13.20
CA ARG A 444 -15.81 -2.86 12.75
C ARG A 444 -16.63 -1.63 13.08
N LEU A 445 -17.28 -1.12 12.07
CA LEU A 445 -18.08 0.08 12.13
C LEU A 445 -19.54 -0.23 11.84
N ARG A 446 -20.47 0.51 12.46
CA ARG A 446 -21.86 0.56 12.07
C ARG A 446 -22.19 1.96 11.55
N GLU A 447 -22.70 2.02 10.32
CA GLU A 447 -23.11 3.29 9.74
C GLU A 447 -24.36 3.84 10.46
N LEU A 448 -24.28 5.07 10.93
CA LEU A 448 -25.34 5.78 11.62
C LEU A 448 -26.32 6.44 10.63
N ALA A 449 -27.51 6.83 11.13
CA ALA A 449 -28.51 7.53 10.33
C ALA A 449 -28.05 8.93 9.87
N THR A 450 -27.11 9.51 10.58
CA THR A 450 -26.47 10.81 10.30
C THR A 450 -25.57 10.79 9.06
N PHE A 451 -25.14 9.60 8.58
CA PHE A 451 -24.19 9.49 7.48
C PHE A 451 -24.73 10.13 6.18
N PRO A 452 -23.99 11.07 5.54
CA PRO A 452 -24.57 11.98 4.55
C PRO A 452 -24.70 11.38 3.14
N TRP A 453 -23.98 10.30 2.83
CA TRP A 453 -23.96 9.76 1.47
C TRP A 453 -25.21 8.92 1.17
N PRO A 454 -25.68 8.91 -0.08
CA PRO A 454 -26.83 8.10 -0.47
C PRO A 454 -26.62 6.63 -0.15
N ARG A 455 -27.61 5.97 0.45
CA ARG A 455 -27.62 4.54 0.69
C ARG A 455 -28.23 3.80 -0.50
N ARG A 456 -27.71 2.60 -0.78
CA ARG A 456 -28.35 1.67 -1.74
C ARG A 456 -29.23 0.67 -0.99
N PRO A 457 -30.35 0.23 -1.59
CA PRO A 457 -31.15 -0.87 -1.03
C PRO A 457 -30.28 -2.12 -0.82
N GLY A 458 -30.42 -2.75 0.35
CA GLY A 458 -29.66 -3.97 0.70
C GLY A 458 -28.21 -3.76 1.11
N GLN A 459 -27.73 -2.52 1.24
CA GLN A 459 -26.37 -2.25 1.69
C GLN A 459 -26.18 -2.66 3.15
N ALA A 460 -25.06 -3.32 3.44
CA ALA A 460 -24.67 -3.70 4.79
C ALA A 460 -24.52 -2.45 5.68
N MET A 461 -25.07 -2.53 6.90
CA MET A 461 -24.91 -1.49 7.93
C MET A 461 -23.58 -1.61 8.65
N GLU A 462 -23.04 -2.81 8.73
CA GLU A 462 -21.73 -3.09 9.33
C GLU A 462 -20.65 -3.11 8.26
N ILE A 463 -19.57 -2.38 8.55
CA ILE A 463 -18.42 -2.21 7.66
C ILE A 463 -17.21 -2.83 8.37
N ARG A 464 -16.52 -3.72 7.65
CA ARG A 464 -15.22 -4.23 8.05
C ARG A 464 -14.13 -3.38 7.39
N ALA A 465 -13.30 -2.75 8.21
CA ALA A 465 -12.24 -1.86 7.77
C ALA A 465 -10.97 -2.11 8.59
N HIS A 466 -9.96 -1.29 8.43
CA HIS A 466 -8.82 -1.32 9.33
C HIS A 466 -8.43 0.10 9.75
N GLU A 467 -7.70 0.19 10.86
CA GLU A 467 -7.10 1.40 11.38
C GLU A 467 -5.65 1.14 11.79
N PHE A 468 -4.77 2.08 11.51
CA PHE A 468 -3.42 2.01 12.02
C PHE A 468 -2.82 3.41 12.14
N HIS A 469 -2.89 3.98 13.33
CA HIS A 469 -2.43 5.34 13.59
C HIS A 469 -1.78 5.46 14.97
N HIS A 470 -0.75 6.28 15.05
CA HIS A 470 -0.08 6.69 16.28
C HIS A 470 -0.60 8.02 16.80
N SER A 471 -1.45 8.68 16.02
CA SER A 471 -2.06 9.95 16.38
C SER A 471 -3.38 9.76 17.11
N ALA A 472 -3.74 10.74 17.92
CA ALA A 472 -5.07 10.91 18.49
C ALA A 472 -5.50 12.37 18.41
N ILE A 473 -6.80 12.61 18.34
CA ILE A 473 -7.37 13.96 18.46
C ILE A 473 -7.36 14.34 19.94
N ASP A 474 -6.73 15.47 20.25
CA ASP A 474 -6.72 16.02 21.60
C ASP A 474 -8.10 16.64 21.91
N ALA A 475 -8.77 16.11 22.94
CA ALA A 475 -10.08 16.58 23.41
C ALA A 475 -11.12 16.73 22.27
N PRO A 476 -11.62 15.61 21.70
CA PRO A 476 -12.68 15.66 20.71
C PRO A 476 -13.86 16.50 21.21
N ASP A 477 -14.40 17.35 20.34
CA ASP A 477 -15.55 18.17 20.68
C ASP A 477 -16.77 17.26 20.96
N PRO A 478 -17.39 17.33 22.14
CA PRO A 478 -18.54 16.50 22.48
C PRO A 478 -19.77 16.76 21.59
N ASP A 479 -19.81 17.89 20.92
CA ASP A 479 -20.92 18.27 20.01
C ASP A 479 -20.69 17.78 18.56
N TRP A 480 -19.57 17.10 18.28
CA TRP A 480 -19.35 16.53 16.96
C TRP A 480 -20.38 15.47 16.60
N VAL A 481 -20.82 15.55 15.37
CA VAL A 481 -21.68 14.52 14.77
C VAL A 481 -20.80 13.48 14.08
N TYR A 482 -21.09 12.22 14.32
CA TYR A 482 -20.35 11.10 13.73
C TYR A 482 -21.20 10.33 12.73
N GLY A 483 -20.52 9.75 11.74
CA GLY A 483 -21.10 8.87 10.72
C GLY A 483 -21.11 7.42 11.10
N TYR A 484 -20.23 7.02 12.01
CA TYR A 484 -20.05 5.63 12.42
C TYR A 484 -20.02 5.44 13.93
N GLU A 485 -20.66 4.37 14.39
CA GLU A 485 -20.44 3.76 15.70
C GLU A 485 -19.32 2.71 15.57
N VAL A 486 -18.38 2.70 16.49
CA VAL A 486 -17.30 1.71 16.56
C VAL A 486 -17.77 0.49 17.34
N LEU A 487 -17.96 -0.64 16.65
CA LEU A 487 -18.34 -1.92 17.27
C LEU A 487 -17.12 -2.67 17.79
N ARG A 488 -15.95 -2.44 17.19
CA ARG A 488 -14.65 -2.98 17.57
C ARG A 488 -13.57 -2.08 16.97
N GLY A 489 -12.58 -1.70 17.75
CA GLY A 489 -11.48 -0.82 17.35
C GLY A 489 -11.40 0.41 18.22
N SER A 490 -10.70 1.43 17.75
CA SER A 490 -10.48 2.69 18.46
C SER A 490 -11.27 3.86 17.84
N GLY A 491 -11.22 4.03 16.53
CA GLY A 491 -11.82 5.19 15.87
C GLY A 491 -11.27 6.52 16.41
N VAL A 492 -12.15 7.53 16.51
CA VAL A 492 -11.79 8.86 17.01
C VAL A 492 -11.76 8.93 18.54
N ASP A 493 -12.74 8.33 19.22
CA ASP A 493 -12.97 8.49 20.66
C ASP A 493 -13.17 7.14 21.40
N GLY A 494 -12.94 6.01 20.75
CA GLY A 494 -13.17 4.65 21.26
C GLY A 494 -14.60 4.14 21.05
N HIS A 495 -15.53 5.01 20.63
CA HIS A 495 -16.95 4.69 20.42
C HIS A 495 -17.46 5.08 19.04
N HIS A 496 -16.88 6.12 18.44
CA HIS A 496 -17.30 6.71 17.18
C HIS A 496 -16.13 6.92 16.23
N ASP A 497 -16.47 6.99 14.94
CA ASP A 497 -15.58 7.40 13.86
C ASP A 497 -16.35 8.13 12.76
N GLY A 498 -15.63 8.72 11.80
CA GLY A 498 -16.24 9.46 10.71
C GLY A 498 -16.86 10.77 11.18
N ILE A 499 -16.04 11.74 11.58
CA ILE A 499 -16.48 13.10 11.94
C ILE A 499 -17.19 13.72 10.75
N LEU A 500 -18.39 14.27 11.00
CA LEU A 500 -19.21 14.92 9.98
C LEU A 500 -19.18 16.44 10.19
N TYR A 501 -18.79 17.16 9.14
CA TYR A 501 -18.87 18.62 9.12
C TYR A 501 -19.29 19.09 7.72
N LYS A 502 -20.46 19.72 7.57
CA LYS A 502 -21.04 20.06 6.26
C LYS A 502 -21.12 18.81 5.35
N ASN A 503 -20.36 18.74 4.26
CA ASN A 503 -20.26 17.58 3.38
C ASN A 503 -18.94 16.81 3.54
N LEU A 504 -18.21 17.06 4.63
CA LEU A 504 -17.00 16.31 5.02
C LEU A 504 -17.38 15.04 5.77
N VAL A 505 -16.69 13.94 5.46
CA VAL A 505 -16.56 12.75 6.30
C VAL A 505 -15.08 12.54 6.54
N ALA A 506 -14.63 12.60 7.79
CA ALA A 506 -13.23 12.38 8.18
C ALA A 506 -13.11 11.27 9.22
N SER A 507 -12.33 10.24 8.93
CA SER A 507 -12.28 8.97 9.66
C SER A 507 -10.83 8.57 9.96
N TYR A 508 -10.58 7.90 11.08
CA TYR A 508 -9.33 7.17 11.26
C TYR A 508 -9.35 5.83 10.53
N ALA A 509 -10.54 5.23 10.39
CA ALA A 509 -10.71 4.00 9.65
C ALA A 509 -10.45 4.20 8.15
N HIS A 510 -9.80 3.20 7.55
CA HIS A 510 -9.62 3.09 6.12
C HIS A 510 -10.67 2.14 5.55
N LEU A 511 -11.54 2.66 4.70
CA LEU A 511 -12.54 1.86 4.00
C LEU A 511 -11.93 1.15 2.79
N ARG A 512 -12.55 0.06 2.37
CA ARG A 512 -12.25 -0.62 1.09
C ARG A 512 -13.54 -0.91 0.34
N HIS A 513 -13.47 -0.84 -0.97
CA HIS A 513 -14.56 -1.24 -1.87
C HIS A 513 -14.61 -2.77 -2.03
N VAL A 514 -14.82 -3.47 -0.91
CA VAL A 514 -14.91 -4.93 -0.81
C VAL A 514 -15.95 -5.31 0.23
N GLY A 515 -16.35 -6.59 0.29
CA GLY A 515 -17.30 -7.06 1.30
C GLY A 515 -18.68 -6.40 1.21
N GLY A 516 -19.08 -5.93 0.04
CA GLY A 516 -20.35 -5.23 -0.17
C GLY A 516 -20.33 -3.75 0.23
N VAL A 517 -19.17 -3.19 0.58
CA VAL A 517 -19.00 -1.77 0.92
C VAL A 517 -18.78 -0.97 -0.35
N ASP A 518 -19.81 -0.33 -0.87
CA ASP A 518 -19.77 0.45 -2.13
C ASP A 518 -19.57 1.95 -1.85
N TRP A 519 -18.55 2.27 -1.04
CA TRP A 519 -18.28 3.66 -0.67
C TRP A 519 -17.89 4.55 -1.86
N PRO A 520 -17.11 4.09 -2.89
CA PRO A 520 -16.70 4.97 -3.98
C PRO A 520 -17.87 5.48 -4.80
N ALA A 521 -18.80 4.61 -5.18
CA ALA A 521 -19.97 5.03 -5.95
C ALA A 521 -20.91 5.94 -5.13
N ARG A 522 -21.01 5.73 -3.81
CA ARG A 522 -21.77 6.59 -2.90
C ARG A 522 -21.13 7.98 -2.77
N PHE A 523 -19.80 8.04 -2.67
CA PHE A 523 -19.09 9.32 -2.63
C PHE A 523 -19.26 10.08 -3.94
N VAL A 524 -19.08 9.41 -5.11
CA VAL A 524 -19.35 10.03 -6.42
C VAL A 524 -20.79 10.55 -6.53
N ALA A 525 -21.76 9.78 -6.04
CA ALA A 525 -23.15 10.23 -6.01
C ALA A 525 -23.35 11.46 -5.11
N GLN A 526 -22.67 11.54 -3.97
CA GLN A 526 -22.68 12.72 -3.10
C GLN A 526 -22.07 13.94 -3.81
N VAL A 527 -20.93 13.78 -4.50
CA VAL A 527 -20.31 14.86 -5.28
C VAL A 527 -21.27 15.39 -6.34
N ARG A 528 -21.94 14.51 -7.11
CA ARG A 528 -22.98 14.91 -8.08
C ARG A 528 -24.12 15.68 -7.44
N ARG A 529 -24.59 15.24 -6.27
CA ARG A 529 -25.67 15.90 -5.55
C ARG A 529 -25.28 17.31 -5.08
N CYS A 530 -24.03 17.51 -4.66
CA CYS A 530 -23.53 18.82 -4.25
C CYS A 530 -23.34 19.77 -5.44
N ARG A 531 -22.90 19.27 -6.62
CA ARG A 531 -22.79 20.06 -7.85
C ARG A 531 -24.12 20.65 -8.33
N GLN A 532 -25.24 19.98 -8.06
CA GLN A 532 -26.58 20.39 -8.51
C GLN A 532 -27.23 21.43 -7.61
N ARG A 533 -26.63 21.75 -6.46
CA ARG A 533 -27.13 22.76 -5.51
C ARG A 533 -26.41 24.09 -5.71
#